data_842c41ef2311e3b5a1f32a1084e72972
#
_entry.id   842c41ef2311e3b5a1f32a1084e72972
#
_cell.length_a   1.000
_cell.length_b   1.000
_cell.length_c   1.000
_cell.angle_alpha   90.00
_cell.angle_beta   90.00
_cell.angle_gamma   90.00
#
_symmetry.space_group_name_H-M   'P 1'
#
loop_
_entity.id
_entity.type
_entity.pdbx_description
1 polymer ?
#
loop_
_entity_poly.entity_id
_entity_poly.type
_entity_poly.pdbx_seq_one_letter_code
_entity_poly.pdbx_strand_id
1 'polypeptide(L)'
;MERKQFIQALKQTKKENFALSLEGFDLVISVGALPSRQDENLLKAMQKSLQNGSKLVYLFTMEDTNLVEKSSFFSRYEVGSEEGVFALLAKSFLNNVSLPESMATYFDEMDDGYISAESNLGEEEIEEIEALYQEAQNVLIVLGDDLVSHPRASNIAHLAGLIATYGKAKLCVVGTTPEMIVETKNETVLEDVEDIKSFDGVVIYQCPAINNNEENLLIGSAQFQMAAKVQNGDKITVAINQEVYPRTFVRDDSLKGVIALMPCAKADSSYPYHVVKIVKAEVQ
;
A
#
# COMPACT_ATOMS: atom_id res chain seq x y z
N MET A 1 12.37 3.94 4.55
CA MET A 1 13.51 3.01 4.31
C MET A 1 13.90 3.05 2.84
N GLU A 2 15.19 2.86 2.49
CA GLU A 2 15.55 2.70 1.07
C GLU A 2 15.08 1.33 0.54
N ARG A 3 14.64 1.27 -0.73
CA ARG A 3 14.13 0.03 -1.37
C ARG A 3 15.09 -1.15 -1.23
N LYS A 4 16.40 -0.91 -1.39
CA LYS A 4 17.41 -1.97 -1.21
C LYS A 4 17.42 -2.52 0.22
N GLN A 5 17.24 -1.68 1.23
CA GLN A 5 17.15 -2.10 2.63
C GLN A 5 15.85 -2.88 2.88
N PHE A 6 14.74 -2.47 2.28
CA PHE A 6 13.46 -3.19 2.34
C PHE A 6 13.59 -4.60 1.75
N ILE A 7 14.22 -4.73 0.57
CA ILE A 7 14.48 -6.04 -0.05
C ILE A 7 15.40 -6.89 0.84
N GLN A 8 16.40 -6.30 1.49
CA GLN A 8 17.25 -7.01 2.43
C GLN A 8 16.52 -7.43 3.72
N ALA A 9 15.48 -6.69 4.10
CA ALA A 9 14.64 -7.02 5.25
C ALA A 9 13.63 -8.15 4.95
N LEU A 10 13.38 -8.49 3.68
CA LEU A 10 12.67 -9.72 3.26
C LEU A 10 13.51 -10.98 3.56
N LYS A 11 14.03 -11.07 4.78
CA LYS A 11 15.01 -12.08 5.23
C LYS A 11 14.54 -13.50 4.95
N GLN A 12 15.51 -14.41 4.77
CA GLN A 12 15.28 -15.83 4.44
C GLN A 12 14.57 -16.08 3.09
N THR A 13 14.11 -15.04 2.41
CA THR A 13 13.46 -15.18 1.11
C THR A 13 14.50 -15.51 0.05
N LYS A 14 14.35 -16.66 -0.60
CA LYS A 14 15.25 -17.09 -1.67
C LYS A 14 15.00 -16.26 -2.93
N LYS A 15 16.00 -16.19 -3.83
CA LYS A 15 15.87 -15.47 -5.11
C LYS A 15 14.68 -15.96 -5.93
N GLU A 16 14.39 -17.26 -5.92
CA GLU A 16 13.27 -17.86 -6.63
C GLU A 16 11.89 -17.40 -6.15
N ASN A 17 11.81 -16.84 -4.94
CA ASN A 17 10.59 -16.28 -4.38
C ASN A 17 10.32 -14.85 -4.84
N PHE A 18 11.24 -14.24 -5.60
CA PHE A 18 11.02 -12.95 -6.22
C PHE A 18 10.56 -13.10 -7.66
N ALA A 19 9.63 -12.26 -8.08
CA ALA A 19 9.20 -12.11 -9.46
C ALA A 19 9.44 -10.67 -9.92
N LEU A 20 9.92 -10.53 -11.15
CA LEU A 20 10.13 -9.23 -11.82
C LEU A 20 9.07 -8.97 -12.90
N SER A 21 8.10 -9.86 -13.03
CA SER A 21 7.00 -9.79 -13.98
C SER A 21 5.73 -10.32 -13.31
N LEU A 22 4.58 -9.83 -13.74
CA LEU A 22 3.26 -10.29 -13.29
C LEU A 22 2.72 -11.44 -14.17
N GLU A 23 3.48 -11.94 -15.13
CA GLU A 23 3.03 -12.98 -16.05
C GLU A 23 3.07 -14.37 -15.40
N GLY A 24 2.05 -15.18 -15.67
CA GLY A 24 1.97 -16.57 -15.22
C GLY A 24 1.43 -16.77 -13.80
N PHE A 25 0.83 -15.75 -13.21
CA PHE A 25 0.18 -15.84 -11.92
C PHE A 25 -1.34 -15.88 -12.07
N ASP A 26 -1.99 -16.75 -11.29
CA ASP A 26 -3.44 -16.90 -11.28
C ASP A 26 -4.07 -15.82 -10.38
N LEU A 27 -3.35 -15.42 -9.33
CA LEU A 27 -3.74 -14.40 -8.39
C LEU A 27 -2.61 -13.39 -8.19
N VAL A 28 -2.97 -12.12 -8.32
CA VAL A 28 -2.12 -10.98 -7.94
C VAL A 28 -2.76 -10.29 -6.73
N ILE A 29 -2.00 -10.14 -5.65
CA ILE A 29 -2.40 -9.38 -4.45
C ILE A 29 -1.54 -8.13 -4.43
N SER A 30 -2.12 -6.96 -4.63
CA SER A 30 -1.41 -5.68 -4.62
C SER A 30 -1.69 -4.93 -3.34
N VAL A 31 -0.65 -4.55 -2.61
CA VAL A 31 -0.76 -3.78 -1.36
C VAL A 31 0.16 -2.56 -1.41
N GLY A 32 -0.36 -1.40 -1.04
CA GLY A 32 0.43 -0.17 -0.89
C GLY A 32 0.94 0.43 -2.20
N ALA A 33 0.26 0.18 -3.33
CA ALA A 33 0.59 0.75 -4.61
C ALA A 33 -0.60 1.49 -5.22
N LEU A 34 -0.35 2.68 -5.81
CA LEU A 34 -1.28 3.44 -6.64
C LEU A 34 -0.73 3.50 -8.08
N PRO A 35 -0.86 2.42 -8.87
CA PRO A 35 -0.15 2.29 -10.14
C PRO A 35 -0.47 3.39 -11.15
N SER A 36 -1.72 3.89 -11.18
CA SER A 36 -2.11 4.99 -12.08
C SER A 36 -1.36 6.30 -11.83
N ARG A 37 -0.73 6.45 -10.66
CA ARG A 37 0.04 7.64 -10.29
C ARG A 37 1.53 7.37 -10.14
N GLN A 38 1.91 6.18 -9.68
CA GLN A 38 3.28 5.86 -9.33
C GLN A 38 4.06 5.20 -10.47
N ASP A 39 3.42 4.26 -11.20
CA ASP A 39 4.11 3.46 -12.23
C ASP A 39 3.14 2.99 -13.32
N GLU A 40 3.15 3.67 -14.46
CA GLU A 40 2.32 3.33 -15.62
C GLU A 40 2.65 1.93 -16.19
N ASN A 41 3.90 1.45 -16.06
CA ASN A 41 4.27 0.12 -16.53
C ASN A 41 3.66 -0.96 -15.62
N LEU A 42 3.64 -0.72 -14.30
CA LEU A 42 2.94 -1.59 -13.36
C LEU A 42 1.45 -1.64 -13.65
N LEU A 43 0.81 -0.49 -13.90
CA LEU A 43 -0.60 -0.43 -14.26
C LEU A 43 -0.88 -1.28 -15.52
N LYS A 44 -0.09 -1.09 -16.59
CA LYS A 44 -0.22 -1.87 -17.84
C LYS A 44 0.00 -3.36 -17.60
N ALA A 45 0.98 -3.73 -16.77
CA ALA A 45 1.26 -5.12 -16.43
C ALA A 45 0.09 -5.77 -15.65
N MET A 46 -0.49 -5.04 -14.68
CA MET A 46 -1.68 -5.51 -13.96
C MET A 46 -2.88 -5.69 -14.89
N GLN A 47 -3.16 -4.71 -15.74
CA GLN A 47 -4.26 -4.78 -16.71
C GLN A 47 -4.07 -5.94 -17.69
N LYS A 48 -2.83 -6.19 -18.17
CA LYS A 48 -2.52 -7.34 -19.01
C LYS A 48 -2.72 -8.68 -18.29
N SER A 49 -2.31 -8.77 -17.02
CA SER A 49 -2.51 -9.96 -16.18
C SER A 49 -4.00 -10.28 -16.04
N LEU A 50 -4.83 -9.27 -15.74
CA LEU A 50 -6.28 -9.40 -15.67
C LEU A 50 -6.90 -9.86 -17.02
N GLN A 51 -6.45 -9.29 -18.15
CA GLN A 51 -6.91 -9.72 -19.49
C GLN A 51 -6.55 -11.18 -19.79
N ASN A 52 -5.48 -11.69 -19.21
CA ASN A 52 -5.03 -13.08 -19.32
C ASN A 52 -5.73 -14.03 -18.34
N GLY A 53 -6.68 -13.54 -17.53
CA GLY A 53 -7.50 -14.34 -16.63
C GLY A 53 -7.02 -14.41 -15.19
N SER A 54 -5.99 -13.66 -14.80
CA SER A 54 -5.58 -13.55 -13.40
C SER A 54 -6.67 -12.87 -12.57
N LYS A 55 -6.85 -13.30 -11.32
CA LYS A 55 -7.63 -12.57 -10.31
C LYS A 55 -6.76 -11.48 -9.67
N LEU A 56 -7.38 -10.37 -9.25
CA LEU A 56 -6.70 -9.28 -8.54
C LEU A 56 -7.38 -9.03 -7.20
N VAL A 57 -6.61 -9.13 -6.13
CA VAL A 57 -6.91 -8.54 -4.83
C VAL A 57 -6.17 -7.20 -4.77
N TYR A 58 -6.92 -6.11 -4.62
CA TYR A 58 -6.35 -4.77 -4.57
C TYR A 58 -6.62 -4.14 -3.21
N LEU A 59 -5.56 -3.94 -2.42
CA LEU A 59 -5.61 -3.34 -1.09
C LEU A 59 -4.86 -2.02 -1.11
N PHE A 60 -5.60 -0.94 -0.92
CA PHE A 60 -5.04 0.41 -0.89
C PHE A 60 -5.93 1.37 -0.08
N THR A 61 -5.42 2.50 0.34
CA THR A 61 -6.18 3.50 1.12
C THR A 61 -7.19 4.28 0.29
N MET A 62 -7.06 4.26 -1.04
CA MET A 62 -7.91 4.95 -2.01
C MET A 62 -8.27 4.03 -3.18
N GLU A 63 -9.29 4.41 -3.94
CA GLU A 63 -9.67 3.71 -5.17
C GLU A 63 -8.75 4.13 -6.34
N ASP A 64 -8.07 3.16 -6.97
CA ASP A 64 -7.54 3.36 -8.32
C ASP A 64 -8.63 2.94 -9.33
N THR A 65 -9.29 3.91 -9.93
CA THR A 65 -10.42 3.70 -10.85
C THR A 65 -10.05 2.84 -12.08
N ASN A 66 -8.74 2.72 -12.40
CA ASN A 66 -8.25 1.86 -13.47
C ASN A 66 -8.21 0.38 -13.11
N LEU A 67 -8.27 0.06 -11.80
CA LEU A 67 -8.12 -1.30 -11.27
C LEU A 67 -9.36 -1.80 -10.51
N VAL A 68 -10.01 -0.94 -9.70
CA VAL A 68 -11.06 -1.35 -8.77
C VAL A 68 -12.22 -2.08 -9.46
N GLU A 69 -12.73 -1.56 -10.58
CA GLU A 69 -13.84 -2.19 -11.31
C GLU A 69 -13.49 -3.57 -11.90
N LYS A 70 -12.20 -3.86 -12.04
CA LYS A 70 -11.69 -5.11 -12.64
C LYS A 70 -11.10 -6.05 -11.59
N SER A 71 -10.97 -5.60 -10.35
CA SER A 71 -10.47 -6.44 -9.27
C SER A 71 -11.50 -7.49 -8.87
N SER A 72 -11.01 -8.66 -8.47
CA SER A 72 -11.85 -9.73 -7.91
C SER A 72 -12.24 -9.38 -6.47
N PHE A 73 -11.38 -8.65 -5.78
CA PHE A 73 -11.61 -8.12 -4.45
C PHE A 73 -10.91 -6.77 -4.31
N PHE A 74 -11.57 -5.81 -3.68
CA PHE A 74 -10.99 -4.52 -3.31
C PHE A 74 -11.41 -4.16 -1.89
N SER A 75 -10.44 -3.78 -1.06
CA SER A 75 -10.73 -3.14 0.23
C SER A 75 -9.81 -1.95 0.47
N ARG A 76 -10.34 -0.96 1.18
CA ARG A 76 -9.59 0.19 1.65
C ARG A 76 -9.19 -0.06 3.10
N TYR A 77 -7.90 -0.12 3.33
CA TYR A 77 -7.37 -0.10 4.69
C TYR A 77 -7.11 1.34 5.16
N GLU A 78 -7.03 1.52 6.48
CA GLU A 78 -6.73 2.83 7.07
C GLU A 78 -5.27 3.23 6.82
N VAL A 79 -5.05 4.54 6.61
CA VAL A 79 -3.69 5.08 6.44
C VAL A 79 -2.82 4.78 7.66
N GLY A 80 -1.63 4.25 7.43
CA GLY A 80 -0.69 3.89 8.50
C GLY A 80 -0.88 2.50 9.07
N SER A 81 -1.88 1.73 8.60
CA SER A 81 -2.16 0.37 9.08
C SER A 81 -1.49 -0.74 8.27
N GLU A 82 -0.61 -0.42 7.35
CA GLU A 82 0.02 -1.37 6.42
C GLU A 82 0.72 -2.53 7.15
N GLU A 83 1.31 -2.28 8.32
CA GLU A 83 1.90 -3.32 9.17
C GLU A 83 0.84 -4.31 9.65
N GLY A 84 -0.28 -3.79 10.15
CA GLY A 84 -1.42 -4.59 10.59
C GLY A 84 -2.03 -5.42 9.45
N VAL A 85 -2.20 -4.81 8.27
CA VAL A 85 -2.66 -5.50 7.06
C VAL A 85 -1.76 -6.70 6.74
N PHE A 86 -0.43 -6.52 6.76
CA PHE A 86 0.50 -7.63 6.51
C PHE A 86 0.51 -8.68 7.63
N ALA A 87 0.30 -8.29 8.88
CA ALA A 87 0.19 -9.24 10.00
C ALA A 87 -1.05 -10.13 9.85
N LEU A 88 -2.21 -9.54 9.52
CA LEU A 88 -3.45 -10.29 9.26
C LEU A 88 -3.31 -11.23 8.05
N LEU A 89 -2.77 -10.75 6.93
CA LEU A 89 -2.52 -11.58 5.75
C LEU A 89 -1.55 -12.72 6.03
N ALA A 90 -0.46 -12.46 6.77
CA ALA A 90 0.52 -13.48 7.11
C ALA A 90 -0.09 -14.56 8.02
N LYS A 91 -0.84 -14.17 9.05
CA LYS A 91 -1.56 -15.10 9.92
C LYS A 91 -2.51 -15.98 9.13
N SER A 92 -3.35 -15.38 8.27
CA SER A 92 -4.33 -16.09 7.46
C SER A 92 -3.67 -17.04 6.46
N PHE A 93 -2.69 -16.59 5.69
CA PHE A 93 -2.06 -17.41 4.64
C PHE A 93 -1.17 -18.54 5.19
N LEU A 94 -0.73 -18.44 6.44
CA LEU A 94 0.15 -19.37 7.09
C LEU A 94 -0.53 -20.23 8.19
N ASN A 95 -1.85 -20.08 8.39
CA ASN A 95 -2.61 -20.76 9.45
C ASN A 95 -2.50 -22.29 9.41
N ASN A 96 -2.33 -22.88 8.23
CA ASN A 96 -2.22 -24.34 8.01
C ASN A 96 -0.78 -24.79 7.71
N VAL A 97 0.21 -23.96 7.99
CA VAL A 97 1.63 -24.23 7.70
C VAL A 97 2.38 -24.50 9.01
N SER A 98 3.27 -25.49 8.98
CA SER A 98 4.16 -25.75 10.13
C SER A 98 5.23 -24.65 10.20
N LEU A 99 5.09 -23.76 11.16
CA LEU A 99 6.02 -22.67 11.44
C LEU A 99 6.97 -23.02 12.58
N PRO A 100 8.15 -22.36 12.67
CA PRO A 100 8.98 -22.36 13.87
C PRO A 100 8.18 -21.88 15.10
N GLU A 101 8.46 -22.44 16.29
CA GLU A 101 7.71 -22.18 17.52
C GLU A 101 7.57 -20.68 17.83
N SER A 102 8.65 -19.90 17.68
CA SER A 102 8.62 -18.45 17.92
C SER A 102 7.67 -17.69 16.99
N MET A 103 7.51 -18.13 15.75
CA MET A 103 6.60 -17.52 14.78
C MET A 103 5.15 -17.94 15.03
N ALA A 104 4.93 -19.21 15.39
CA ALA A 104 3.60 -19.68 15.79
C ALA A 104 3.12 -18.92 17.02
N THR A 105 3.96 -18.80 18.06
CA THR A 105 3.64 -18.01 19.27
C THR A 105 3.32 -16.56 18.93
N TYR A 106 4.07 -15.92 18.04
CA TYR A 106 3.78 -14.54 17.60
C TYR A 106 2.36 -14.39 17.04
N PHE A 107 1.94 -15.31 16.16
CA PHE A 107 0.59 -15.27 15.59
C PHE A 107 -0.51 -15.67 16.58
N ASP A 108 -0.20 -16.51 17.55
CA ASP A 108 -1.14 -16.92 18.60
C ASP A 108 -1.39 -15.79 19.63
N GLU A 109 -0.35 -14.98 19.92
CA GLU A 109 -0.42 -13.86 20.86
C GLU A 109 -0.90 -12.53 20.21
N MET A 110 -1.00 -12.48 18.88
CA MET A 110 -1.40 -11.29 18.13
C MET A 110 -2.87 -10.91 18.40
N ASP A 111 -3.13 -9.66 18.75
CA ASP A 111 -4.49 -9.12 18.92
C ASP A 111 -5.14 -8.80 17.57
N ASP A 112 -5.67 -9.83 16.91
CA ASP A 112 -6.33 -9.71 15.60
C ASP A 112 -7.53 -8.77 15.65
N GLY A 113 -8.28 -8.78 16.75
CA GLY A 113 -9.47 -7.95 16.89
C GLY A 113 -9.13 -6.47 16.85
N TYR A 114 -8.09 -6.06 17.59
CA TYR A 114 -7.56 -4.71 17.55
C TYR A 114 -7.04 -4.34 16.15
N ILE A 115 -6.16 -5.19 15.60
CA ILE A 115 -5.53 -4.91 14.29
C ILE A 115 -6.58 -4.82 13.18
N SER A 116 -7.58 -5.70 13.18
CA SER A 116 -8.68 -5.70 12.22
C SER A 116 -9.52 -4.42 12.32
N ALA A 117 -9.87 -4.00 13.56
CA ALA A 117 -10.64 -2.78 13.78
C ALA A 117 -9.90 -1.53 13.32
N GLU A 118 -8.62 -1.39 13.69
CA GLU A 118 -7.81 -0.21 13.37
C GLU A 118 -7.35 -0.17 11.90
N SER A 119 -7.24 -1.32 11.23
CA SER A 119 -6.87 -1.36 9.82
C SER A 119 -8.06 -1.25 8.87
N ASN A 120 -9.30 -1.32 9.35
CA ASN A 120 -10.50 -1.42 8.52
C ASN A 120 -10.44 -2.60 7.53
N LEU A 121 -9.84 -3.70 7.97
CA LEU A 121 -9.77 -4.97 7.24
C LEU A 121 -10.28 -6.07 8.15
N GLY A 122 -11.58 -6.33 8.06
CA GLY A 122 -12.33 -7.21 8.95
C GLY A 122 -12.11 -8.69 8.68
N GLU A 123 -12.69 -9.53 9.53
CA GLU A 123 -12.61 -10.97 9.41
C GLU A 123 -13.20 -11.46 8.07
N GLU A 124 -14.34 -10.90 7.65
CA GLU A 124 -15.00 -11.27 6.38
C GLU A 124 -14.12 -10.94 5.16
N GLU A 125 -13.46 -9.77 5.16
CA GLU A 125 -12.53 -9.40 4.09
C GLU A 125 -11.30 -10.32 4.06
N ILE A 126 -10.75 -10.68 5.22
CA ILE A 126 -9.61 -11.60 5.31
C ILE A 126 -10.00 -13.00 4.83
N GLU A 127 -11.17 -13.52 5.21
CA GLU A 127 -11.68 -14.81 4.75
C GLU A 127 -11.85 -14.86 3.22
N GLU A 128 -12.37 -13.78 2.62
CA GLU A 128 -12.54 -13.69 1.16
C GLU A 128 -11.18 -13.68 0.45
N ILE A 129 -10.21 -12.92 0.97
CA ILE A 129 -8.84 -12.89 0.44
C ILE A 129 -8.18 -14.27 0.59
N GLU A 130 -8.35 -14.92 1.75
CA GLU A 130 -7.81 -16.26 2.00
C GLU A 130 -8.41 -17.29 1.03
N ALA A 131 -9.72 -17.24 0.77
CA ALA A 131 -10.36 -18.13 -0.17
C ALA A 131 -9.75 -17.99 -1.58
N LEU A 132 -9.53 -16.76 -2.05
CA LEU A 132 -8.85 -16.49 -3.32
C LEU A 132 -7.41 -17.00 -3.31
N TYR A 133 -6.69 -16.80 -2.20
CA TYR A 133 -5.34 -17.29 -2.03
C TYR A 133 -5.29 -18.82 -2.07
N GLN A 134 -6.18 -19.53 -1.37
CA GLN A 134 -6.19 -20.99 -1.33
C GLN A 134 -6.54 -21.61 -2.70
N GLU A 135 -7.47 -21.00 -3.45
CA GLU A 135 -7.87 -21.47 -4.79
C GLU A 135 -6.74 -21.37 -5.83
N ALA A 136 -5.93 -20.30 -5.77
CA ALA A 136 -4.88 -20.04 -6.74
C ALA A 136 -3.71 -21.03 -6.60
N GLN A 137 -3.08 -21.38 -7.74
CA GLN A 137 -1.87 -22.23 -7.77
C GLN A 137 -0.60 -21.37 -7.75
N ASN A 138 -0.62 -20.24 -8.47
CA ASN A 138 0.51 -19.33 -8.61
C ASN A 138 0.09 -17.95 -8.10
N VAL A 139 0.60 -17.55 -6.94
CA VAL A 139 0.26 -16.30 -6.30
C VAL A 139 1.43 -15.32 -6.36
N LEU A 140 1.14 -14.07 -6.70
CA LEU A 140 2.08 -12.95 -6.62
C LEU A 140 1.56 -11.91 -5.64
N ILE A 141 2.40 -11.49 -4.70
CA ILE A 141 2.16 -10.32 -3.87
C ILE A 141 3.00 -9.17 -4.39
N VAL A 142 2.35 -8.10 -4.82
CA VAL A 142 2.98 -6.84 -5.26
C VAL A 142 3.07 -5.91 -4.06
N LEU A 143 4.29 -5.57 -3.68
CA LEU A 143 4.62 -4.68 -2.57
C LEU A 143 4.89 -3.28 -3.12
N GLY A 144 3.98 -2.35 -2.85
CA GLY A 144 4.03 -0.98 -3.35
C GLY A 144 5.02 -0.07 -2.60
N ASP A 145 5.19 1.13 -3.12
CA ASP A 145 6.15 2.11 -2.58
C ASP A 145 5.75 2.61 -1.18
N ASP A 146 4.46 2.61 -0.85
CA ASP A 146 3.99 3.03 0.47
C ASP A 146 4.53 2.11 1.57
N LEU A 147 4.64 0.81 1.30
CA LEU A 147 5.21 -0.16 2.24
C LEU A 147 6.71 0.06 2.46
N VAL A 148 7.43 0.41 1.39
CA VAL A 148 8.88 0.69 1.44
C VAL A 148 9.18 1.93 2.27
N SER A 149 8.31 2.94 2.18
CA SER A 149 8.44 4.22 2.88
C SER A 149 7.79 4.25 4.26
N HIS A 150 7.01 3.22 4.62
CA HIS A 150 6.32 3.13 5.91
C HIS A 150 7.30 3.19 7.09
N PRO A 151 6.96 3.84 8.22
CA PRO A 151 7.81 3.86 9.42
C PRO A 151 8.21 2.45 9.90
N ARG A 152 7.29 1.48 9.79
CA ARG A 152 7.47 0.07 10.16
C ARG A 152 7.83 -0.85 8.97
N ALA A 153 8.41 -0.29 7.92
CA ALA A 153 8.74 -1.01 6.68
C ALA A 153 9.59 -2.29 6.91
N SER A 154 10.43 -2.32 7.96
CA SER A 154 11.22 -3.51 8.30
C SER A 154 10.35 -4.69 8.72
N ASN A 155 9.37 -4.45 9.61
CA ASN A 155 8.48 -5.51 10.07
C ASN A 155 7.50 -5.95 8.97
N ILE A 156 7.00 -5.02 8.17
CA ILE A 156 6.20 -5.32 6.96
C ILE A 156 7.00 -6.25 6.03
N ALA A 157 8.28 -5.95 5.79
CA ALA A 157 9.14 -6.79 4.95
C ALA A 157 9.36 -8.18 5.58
N HIS A 158 9.52 -8.28 6.91
CA HIS A 158 9.63 -9.56 7.60
C HIS A 158 8.37 -10.41 7.41
N LEU A 159 7.19 -9.85 7.62
CA LEU A 159 5.89 -10.52 7.45
C LEU A 159 5.69 -10.99 5.99
N ALA A 160 5.95 -10.12 5.01
CA ALA A 160 5.90 -10.47 3.59
C ALA A 160 6.89 -11.59 3.24
N GLY A 161 8.10 -11.53 3.79
CA GLY A 161 9.14 -12.55 3.63
C GLY A 161 8.72 -13.91 4.17
N LEU A 162 7.98 -13.95 5.30
CA LEU A 162 7.42 -15.21 5.85
C LEU A 162 6.39 -15.81 4.90
N ILE A 163 5.48 -15.01 4.36
CA ILE A 163 4.48 -15.49 3.38
C ILE A 163 5.18 -16.14 2.18
N ALA A 164 6.27 -15.54 1.68
CA ALA A 164 7.01 -16.08 0.56
C ALA A 164 7.88 -17.31 0.91
N THR A 165 8.32 -17.41 2.16
CA THR A 165 9.20 -18.51 2.61
C THR A 165 8.44 -19.76 2.99
N TYR A 166 7.32 -19.61 3.68
CA TYR A 166 6.53 -20.72 4.22
C TYR A 166 5.23 -20.94 3.46
N GLY A 167 4.69 -19.93 2.80
CA GLY A 167 3.52 -20.02 1.93
C GLY A 167 3.88 -20.32 0.48
N LYS A 168 2.95 -20.04 -0.42
CA LYS A 168 3.08 -20.30 -1.88
C LYS A 168 3.27 -19.05 -2.73
N ALA A 169 3.25 -17.86 -2.13
CA ALA A 169 3.35 -16.61 -2.86
C ALA A 169 4.79 -16.27 -3.26
N LYS A 170 4.94 -15.66 -4.44
CA LYS A 170 6.13 -14.91 -4.80
C LYS A 170 5.93 -13.43 -4.53
N LEU A 171 7.02 -12.68 -4.41
CA LEU A 171 7.00 -11.25 -4.11
C LEU A 171 7.50 -10.44 -5.30
N CYS A 172 6.82 -9.35 -5.59
CA CYS A 172 7.27 -8.32 -6.51
C CYS A 172 7.31 -6.98 -5.77
N VAL A 173 8.50 -6.51 -5.43
CA VAL A 173 8.66 -5.15 -4.86
C VAL A 173 8.74 -4.17 -6.02
N VAL A 174 7.83 -3.21 -6.08
CA VAL A 174 7.76 -2.21 -7.17
C VAL A 174 9.10 -1.48 -7.32
N GLY A 175 9.55 -1.31 -8.57
CA GLY A 175 10.82 -0.63 -8.87
C GLY A 175 12.08 -1.42 -8.52
N THR A 176 11.98 -2.73 -8.26
CA THR A 176 13.15 -3.59 -8.01
C THR A 176 13.81 -4.01 -9.30
N THR A 177 15.14 -3.99 -9.31
CA THR A 177 15.95 -4.59 -10.38
C THR A 177 16.59 -5.90 -9.92
N PRO A 178 17.00 -6.81 -10.85
CA PRO A 178 17.61 -8.08 -10.48
C PRO A 178 18.82 -7.95 -9.55
N GLU A 179 19.59 -6.87 -9.69
CA GLU A 179 20.80 -6.62 -8.91
C GLU A 179 20.52 -6.27 -7.44
N MET A 180 19.29 -5.85 -7.14
CA MET A 180 18.88 -5.53 -5.77
C MET A 180 18.52 -6.78 -4.97
N ILE A 181 18.21 -7.89 -5.66
CA ILE A 181 17.80 -9.14 -5.01
C ILE A 181 19.04 -9.89 -4.54
N VAL A 182 19.27 -9.86 -3.23
CA VAL A 182 20.40 -10.51 -2.58
C VAL A 182 19.85 -11.50 -1.54
N GLU A 183 20.34 -12.74 -1.57
CA GLU A 183 20.02 -13.70 -0.53
C GLU A 183 20.62 -13.27 0.81
N THR A 184 19.79 -13.27 1.84
CA THR A 184 20.21 -13.05 3.21
C THR A 184 19.98 -14.30 4.02
N LYS A 185 20.97 -14.67 4.86
CA LYS A 185 20.90 -15.87 5.72
C LYS A 185 20.49 -15.56 7.17
N ASN A 186 20.13 -14.32 7.45
CA ASN A 186 19.79 -13.89 8.79
C ASN A 186 18.40 -14.37 9.18
N GLU A 187 18.24 -14.83 10.41
CA GLU A 187 16.94 -15.19 10.95
C GLU A 187 15.99 -13.98 10.97
N THR A 188 14.72 -14.23 10.66
CA THR A 188 13.66 -13.24 10.77
C THR A 188 13.30 -13.08 12.24
N VAL A 189 13.35 -11.86 12.74
CA VAL A 189 12.81 -11.49 14.04
C VAL A 189 11.59 -10.63 13.76
N LEU A 190 10.40 -11.14 14.12
CA LEU A 190 9.17 -10.36 14.07
C LEU A 190 9.13 -9.42 15.27
N GLU A 191 8.62 -8.25 15.05
CA GLU A 191 8.29 -7.28 16.09
C GLU A 191 6.78 -7.23 16.22
N ASP A 192 6.28 -6.99 17.44
CA ASP A 192 4.86 -6.78 17.65
C ASP A 192 4.36 -5.62 16.79
N VAL A 193 3.13 -5.72 16.30
CA VAL A 193 2.49 -4.62 15.58
C VAL A 193 2.35 -3.45 16.54
N GLU A 194 2.90 -2.30 16.17
CA GLU A 194 2.76 -1.08 16.97
C GLU A 194 1.32 -0.55 16.94
N ASP A 195 0.98 0.27 17.94
CA ASP A 195 -0.30 0.99 17.93
C ASP A 195 -0.47 1.77 16.64
N ILE A 196 -1.55 1.45 15.92
CA ILE A 196 -1.84 2.07 14.62
C ILE A 196 -2.23 3.53 14.88
N LYS A 197 -1.44 4.44 14.31
CA LYS A 197 -1.68 5.88 14.47
C LYS A 197 -2.90 6.31 13.67
N SER A 198 -3.84 6.98 14.32
CA SER A 198 -4.95 7.61 13.62
C SER A 198 -4.48 8.78 12.75
N PHE A 199 -4.97 8.84 11.52
CA PHE A 199 -4.81 9.96 10.59
C PHE A 199 -6.08 10.81 10.55
N ASP A 200 -6.62 11.14 11.71
CA ASP A 200 -7.82 11.95 11.84
C ASP A 200 -7.64 13.34 11.20
N GLY A 201 -8.60 13.73 10.38
CA GLY A 201 -8.64 15.05 9.77
C GLY A 201 -8.53 15.06 8.26
N VAL A 202 -7.94 16.12 7.72
CA VAL A 202 -7.71 16.28 6.28
C VAL A 202 -6.36 15.65 5.95
N VAL A 203 -6.38 14.61 5.15
CA VAL A 203 -5.19 13.86 4.75
C VAL A 203 -4.85 14.16 3.29
N ILE A 204 -3.57 14.34 3.00
CA ILE A 204 -3.07 14.37 1.63
C ILE A 204 -2.17 13.17 1.36
N TYR A 205 -2.14 12.75 0.11
CA TYR A 205 -1.22 11.76 -0.42
C TYR A 205 -0.29 12.41 -1.43
N GLN A 206 1.01 12.47 -1.10
CA GLN A 206 2.03 12.96 -2.03
C GLN A 206 2.31 11.89 -3.10
N CYS A 207 2.15 12.25 -4.36
CA CYS A 207 2.38 11.35 -5.47
C CYS A 207 3.17 12.04 -6.59
N PRO A 208 3.79 11.29 -7.52
CA PRO A 208 4.38 11.88 -8.72
C PRO A 208 3.34 12.65 -9.54
N ALA A 209 3.72 13.80 -10.05
CA ALA A 209 2.92 14.51 -11.03
C ALA A 209 2.97 13.79 -12.39
N ILE A 210 1.82 13.58 -13.03
CA ILE A 210 1.76 13.00 -14.37
C ILE A 210 2.32 13.98 -15.42
N ASN A 211 2.14 15.28 -15.15
CA ASN A 211 2.67 16.35 -15.98
C ASN A 211 2.93 17.61 -15.14
N ASN A 212 3.72 18.54 -15.67
CA ASN A 212 4.14 19.74 -14.95
C ASN A 212 2.96 20.67 -14.54
N ASN A 213 1.80 20.56 -15.17
CA ASN A 213 0.64 21.39 -14.82
C ASN A 213 -0.03 20.92 -13.52
N GLU A 214 0.19 19.67 -13.11
CA GLU A 214 -0.38 19.13 -11.86
C GLU A 214 0.39 19.54 -10.60
N GLU A 215 1.65 19.92 -10.72
CA GLU A 215 2.51 20.21 -9.56
C GLU A 215 1.99 21.32 -8.65
N ASN A 216 1.12 22.18 -9.15
CA ASN A 216 0.51 23.25 -8.38
C ASN A 216 -0.94 22.92 -7.94
N LEU A 217 -1.37 21.67 -8.10
CA LEU A 217 -2.72 21.25 -7.75
C LEU A 217 -2.78 20.51 -6.43
N LEU A 218 -3.94 20.59 -5.78
CA LEU A 218 -4.42 19.65 -4.80
C LEU A 218 -5.71 19.06 -5.35
N ILE A 219 -5.72 17.75 -5.63
CA ILE A 219 -6.82 17.11 -6.33
C ILE A 219 -7.59 16.26 -5.33
N GLY A 220 -8.85 16.56 -5.09
CA GLY A 220 -9.63 15.86 -4.07
C GLY A 220 -11.07 15.60 -4.50
N SER A 221 -11.70 14.67 -3.80
CA SER A 221 -13.10 14.28 -3.99
C SER A 221 -14.07 15.36 -3.50
N ALA A 222 -15.37 15.14 -3.73
CA ALA A 222 -16.43 15.95 -3.12
C ALA A 222 -16.41 15.86 -1.58
N GLN A 223 -16.09 14.68 -1.02
CA GLN A 223 -16.00 14.49 0.44
C GLN A 223 -14.81 15.27 1.02
N PHE A 224 -13.64 15.19 0.36
CA PHE A 224 -12.48 15.97 0.74
C PHE A 224 -12.79 17.47 0.71
N GLN A 225 -13.44 17.95 -0.37
CA GLN A 225 -13.85 19.35 -0.53
C GLN A 225 -14.66 19.83 0.67
N MET A 226 -15.63 19.03 1.14
CA MET A 226 -16.45 19.36 2.31
C MET A 226 -15.64 19.36 3.61
N ALA A 227 -14.83 18.32 3.82
CA ALA A 227 -14.01 18.19 5.04
C ALA A 227 -12.98 19.31 5.17
N ALA A 228 -12.31 19.67 4.07
CA ALA A 228 -11.32 20.73 4.01
C ALA A 228 -11.93 22.15 3.92
N LYS A 229 -13.26 22.24 3.70
CA LYS A 229 -13.99 23.53 3.52
C LYS A 229 -13.43 24.38 2.38
N VAL A 230 -13.04 23.76 1.28
CA VAL A 230 -12.51 24.39 0.08
C VAL A 230 -13.52 24.33 -1.06
N GLN A 231 -13.31 25.11 -2.12
CA GLN A 231 -14.12 25.07 -3.34
C GLN A 231 -13.23 24.85 -4.56
N ASN A 232 -13.79 24.26 -5.60
CA ASN A 232 -13.07 24.07 -6.85
C ASN A 232 -12.53 25.39 -7.40
N GLY A 233 -11.24 25.46 -7.66
CA GLY A 233 -10.52 26.67 -8.10
C GLY A 233 -9.96 27.54 -6.96
N ASP A 234 -10.24 27.23 -5.69
CA ASP A 234 -9.67 27.99 -4.56
C ASP A 234 -8.13 27.93 -4.59
N LYS A 235 -7.52 29.12 -4.42
CA LYS A 235 -6.09 29.22 -4.09
C LYS A 235 -5.93 28.95 -2.61
N ILE A 236 -5.13 27.95 -2.30
CA ILE A 236 -4.93 27.44 -0.95
C ILE A 236 -3.45 27.26 -0.63
N THR A 237 -3.18 27.14 0.64
CA THR A 237 -1.87 26.78 1.16
C THR A 237 -2.00 25.51 1.98
N VAL A 238 -1.19 24.50 1.66
CA VAL A 238 -1.08 23.25 2.39
C VAL A 238 0.18 23.31 3.24
N ALA A 239 0.07 23.11 4.54
CA ALA A 239 1.20 23.09 5.46
C ALA A 239 1.54 21.66 5.85
N ILE A 240 2.79 21.22 5.61
CA ILE A 240 3.35 19.92 5.94
C ILE A 240 4.68 20.13 6.66
N ASN A 241 4.86 19.59 7.86
CA ASN A 241 6.14 19.62 8.59
C ASN A 241 6.85 20.99 8.60
N GLN A 242 6.12 22.10 8.81
CA GLN A 242 6.59 23.50 8.78
C GLN A 242 6.88 24.07 7.38
N GLU A 243 6.79 23.27 6.35
CA GLU A 243 6.83 23.75 4.96
C GLU A 243 5.45 24.10 4.45
N VAL A 244 5.42 25.01 3.50
CA VAL A 244 4.18 25.63 3.01
C VAL A 244 4.11 25.52 1.51
N TYR A 245 3.07 24.85 1.00
CA TYR A 245 2.89 24.57 -0.42
C TYR A 245 1.68 25.32 -0.98
N PRO A 246 1.86 26.38 -1.78
CA PRO A 246 0.77 26.99 -2.52
C PRO A 246 0.18 26.00 -3.52
N ARG A 247 -1.13 25.87 -3.54
CA ARG A 247 -1.87 24.96 -4.44
C ARG A 247 -3.14 25.60 -4.96
N THR A 248 -3.66 25.06 -6.05
CA THR A 248 -5.03 25.29 -6.49
C THR A 248 -5.82 24.03 -6.24
N PHE A 249 -6.90 24.12 -5.49
CA PHE A 249 -7.77 22.96 -5.28
C PHE A 249 -8.56 22.65 -6.55
N VAL A 250 -8.52 21.40 -6.97
CA VAL A 250 -9.30 20.87 -8.09
C VAL A 250 -10.13 19.70 -7.60
N ARG A 251 -11.43 19.77 -7.84
CA ARG A 251 -12.33 18.66 -7.54
C ARG A 251 -12.29 17.64 -8.67
N ASP A 252 -12.08 16.41 -8.31
CA ASP A 252 -12.19 15.23 -9.18
C ASP A 252 -13.29 14.30 -8.64
N ASP A 253 -14.40 14.20 -9.39
CA ASP A 253 -15.56 13.40 -9.00
C ASP A 253 -15.32 11.88 -9.14
N SER A 254 -14.22 11.47 -9.78
CA SER A 254 -13.80 10.06 -9.82
C SER A 254 -13.14 9.60 -8.52
N LEU A 255 -12.60 10.54 -7.73
CA LEU A 255 -12.01 10.23 -6.43
C LEU A 255 -13.10 10.11 -5.35
N LYS A 256 -12.83 9.28 -4.35
CA LYS A 256 -13.68 9.04 -3.19
C LYS A 256 -12.92 9.20 -1.88
N GLY A 257 -13.67 9.51 -0.81
CA GLY A 257 -13.10 9.64 0.53
C GLY A 257 -12.49 11.01 0.82
N VAL A 258 -11.74 11.08 1.90
CA VAL A 258 -11.20 12.32 2.49
C VAL A 258 -9.70 12.49 2.31
N ILE A 259 -9.08 11.71 1.43
CA ILE A 259 -7.69 11.82 1.05
C ILE A 259 -7.61 12.58 -0.29
N ALA A 260 -6.76 13.61 -0.39
CA ALA A 260 -6.50 14.29 -1.64
C ALA A 260 -5.11 13.96 -2.18
N LEU A 261 -4.99 13.91 -3.50
CA LEU A 261 -3.71 13.79 -4.18
C LEU A 261 -3.00 15.14 -4.20
N MET A 262 -1.73 15.12 -3.79
CA MET A 262 -0.83 16.28 -3.93
C MET A 262 0.32 15.91 -4.87
N PRO A 263 0.17 16.15 -6.18
CA PRO A 263 1.22 15.86 -7.14
C PRO A 263 2.46 16.71 -6.88
N CYS A 264 3.64 16.08 -6.97
CA CYS A 264 4.94 16.71 -6.77
C CYS A 264 5.89 16.35 -7.91
N ALA A 265 6.77 17.27 -8.30
CA ALA A 265 7.80 17.05 -9.33
C ALA A 265 8.74 15.91 -8.95
N LYS A 266 9.01 15.80 -7.67
CA LYS A 266 9.84 14.73 -7.10
C LYS A 266 9.13 14.23 -5.85
N ALA A 267 8.71 12.95 -5.90
CA ALA A 267 8.22 12.30 -4.69
C ALA A 267 9.35 12.23 -3.66
N ASP A 268 9.06 12.63 -2.43
CA ASP A 268 9.95 12.38 -1.31
C ASP A 268 10.02 10.86 -1.07
N SER A 269 11.15 10.37 -0.55
CA SER A 269 11.30 8.98 -0.13
C SER A 269 10.66 8.71 1.24
N SER A 270 10.00 9.69 1.83
CA SER A 270 9.25 9.57 3.08
C SER A 270 7.86 8.96 2.84
N TYR A 271 7.21 8.55 3.92
CA TYR A 271 5.84 8.05 3.88
C TYR A 271 4.90 9.13 3.33
N PRO A 272 4.08 8.82 2.29
CA PRO A 272 3.44 9.84 1.46
C PRO A 272 2.20 10.48 2.07
N TYR A 273 1.69 9.97 3.20
CA TYR A 273 0.47 10.48 3.83
C TYR A 273 0.79 11.51 4.91
N HIS A 274 0.08 12.62 4.87
CA HIS A 274 0.23 13.69 5.86
C HIS A 274 -1.14 14.24 6.28
N VAL A 275 -1.36 14.33 7.58
CA VAL A 275 -2.45 15.15 8.13
C VAL A 275 -2.05 16.61 7.97
N VAL A 276 -2.89 17.41 7.31
CA VAL A 276 -2.52 18.76 6.92
C VAL A 276 -3.51 19.80 7.39
N LYS A 277 -3.02 21.02 7.56
CA LYS A 277 -3.84 22.22 7.68
C LYS A 277 -3.91 22.94 6.34
N ILE A 278 -5.12 23.19 5.88
CA ILE A 278 -5.36 23.93 4.65
C ILE A 278 -5.85 25.34 5.02
N VAL A 279 -5.22 26.34 4.43
CA VAL A 279 -5.58 27.76 4.59
C VAL A 279 -5.92 28.33 3.22
N LYS A 280 -7.07 28.99 3.11
CA LYS A 280 -7.40 29.73 1.89
C LYS A 280 -6.52 30.97 1.79
N ALA A 281 -6.02 31.25 0.58
CA ALA A 281 -5.38 32.51 0.31
C ALA A 281 -6.43 33.62 0.42
N GLU A 282 -6.14 34.65 1.19
CA GLU A 282 -7.00 35.83 1.22
C GLU A 282 -7.05 36.44 -0.20
N VAL A 283 -8.26 36.63 -0.72
CA VAL A 283 -8.48 37.37 -1.97
C VAL A 283 -8.16 38.80 -1.67
N GLN A 284 -7.00 39.31 -2.15
CA GLN A 284 -6.68 40.72 -2.14
C GLN A 284 -7.47 41.44 -3.23
#